data_6c0d5d07b8dec34ef5729e25ae842a2d
#
_entry.id   6c0d5d07b8dec34ef5729e25ae842a2d
#
_cell.length_a   1.000
_cell.length_b   1.000
_cell.length_c   1.000
_cell.angle_alpha   90.00
_cell.angle_beta   90.00
_cell.angle_gamma   90.00
#
_symmetry.space_group_name_H-M   'P 1'
#
loop_
_entity.id
_entity.type
_entity.pdbx_description
1 polymer ?
#
loop_
_entity_poly.entity_id
_entity_poly.type
_entity_poly.pdbx_seq_one_letter_code
_entity_poly.pdbx_strand_id
1 'polypeptide(L)'
;MNWKIKTLTDEQQQLCTQLAKELHISPLSAQMLVDRGITTADGARMYIRPSLDQLHDPFLMRDMDKAVERLHRAIETGETILVYGDYDVDGTTSVALVYSFLSTLNSQLAQRASTTLHSTLSTLHYYIPDRYKEGYGISFQGIDYAQSIGATLIIALD
;
A
#
# COMPACT_ATOMS: atom_id res chain seq x y z
N MET A 1 21.85 27.35 -16.46
CA MET A 1 21.48 25.98 -16.05
C MET A 1 22.32 25.03 -16.90
N ASN A 2 23.23 24.26 -16.29
CA ASN A 2 24.11 23.36 -17.02
C ASN A 2 23.59 21.94 -16.95
N TRP A 3 23.26 21.34 -18.07
CA TRP A 3 22.86 19.95 -18.16
C TRP A 3 24.10 19.05 -18.06
N LYS A 4 24.08 18.08 -17.15
CA LYS A 4 25.06 16.97 -17.11
C LYS A 4 24.40 15.73 -17.70
N ILE A 5 24.89 15.34 -18.88
CA ILE A 5 24.48 14.07 -19.48
C ILE A 5 25.43 12.99 -18.93
N LYS A 6 24.85 11.92 -18.36
CA LYS A 6 25.60 10.78 -17.86
C LYS A 6 26.24 10.03 -19.03
N THR A 7 27.55 9.94 -19.04
CA THR A 7 28.29 9.08 -19.99
C THR A 7 28.29 7.64 -19.48
N LEU A 8 27.91 6.73 -20.37
CA LEU A 8 27.96 5.30 -20.09
C LEU A 8 29.40 4.80 -20.21
N THR A 9 29.76 3.83 -19.36
CA THR A 9 30.98 3.03 -19.57
C THR A 9 30.80 2.10 -20.79
N ASP A 10 31.93 1.59 -21.36
CA ASP A 10 31.88 0.66 -22.50
C ASP A 10 31.03 -0.59 -22.18
N GLU A 11 31.15 -1.12 -20.96
CA GLU A 11 30.33 -2.24 -20.50
C GLU A 11 28.84 -1.91 -20.47
N GLN A 12 28.47 -0.73 -19.94
CA GLN A 12 27.08 -0.27 -19.92
C GLN A 12 26.54 -0.06 -21.34
N GLN A 13 27.36 0.42 -22.25
CA GLN A 13 26.97 0.65 -23.64
C GLN A 13 26.72 -0.66 -24.39
N GLN A 14 27.58 -1.68 -24.16
CA GLN A 14 27.36 -3.03 -24.67
C GLN A 14 26.08 -3.64 -24.15
N LEU A 15 25.83 -3.53 -22.83
CA LEU A 15 24.62 -4.01 -22.17
C LEU A 15 23.35 -3.32 -22.72
N CYS A 16 23.38 -2.01 -22.89
CA CYS A 16 22.27 -1.27 -23.51
C CYS A 16 21.99 -1.79 -24.94
N THR A 17 23.03 -2.03 -25.73
CA THR A 17 22.89 -2.55 -27.10
C THR A 17 22.29 -3.95 -27.10
N GLN A 18 22.72 -4.80 -26.19
CA GLN A 18 22.19 -6.15 -26.02
C GLN A 18 20.70 -6.12 -25.62
N LEU A 19 20.37 -5.37 -24.57
CA LEU A 19 18.98 -5.26 -24.10
C LEU A 19 18.05 -4.65 -25.15
N ALA A 20 18.51 -3.61 -25.86
CA ALA A 20 17.74 -2.99 -26.94
C ALA A 20 17.38 -4.00 -28.04
N LYS A 21 18.35 -4.83 -28.43
CA LYS A 21 18.15 -5.87 -29.44
C LYS A 21 17.24 -7.01 -28.95
N GLU A 22 17.48 -7.49 -27.72
CA GLU A 22 16.77 -8.65 -27.16
C GLU A 22 15.29 -8.34 -26.80
N LEU A 23 15.03 -7.11 -26.36
CA LEU A 23 13.70 -6.65 -25.97
C LEU A 23 12.95 -5.91 -27.09
N HIS A 24 13.60 -5.66 -28.23
CA HIS A 24 13.07 -4.84 -29.33
C HIS A 24 12.63 -3.44 -28.87
N ILE A 25 13.44 -2.80 -28.00
CA ILE A 25 13.20 -1.45 -27.49
C ILE A 25 14.24 -0.46 -28.01
N SER A 26 13.97 0.85 -27.82
CA SER A 26 14.92 1.88 -28.23
C SER A 26 16.20 1.82 -27.38
N PRO A 27 17.37 2.24 -27.93
CA PRO A 27 18.60 2.36 -27.15
C PRO A 27 18.44 3.25 -25.91
N LEU A 28 17.65 4.31 -26.01
CA LEU A 28 17.36 5.20 -24.88
C LEU A 28 16.58 4.48 -23.77
N SER A 29 15.58 3.69 -24.15
CA SER A 29 14.82 2.88 -23.17
C SER A 29 15.72 1.85 -22.50
N ALA A 30 16.61 1.20 -23.24
CA ALA A 30 17.59 0.27 -22.69
C ALA A 30 18.56 0.96 -21.72
N GLN A 31 19.03 2.17 -22.07
CA GLN A 31 19.85 2.98 -21.16
C GLN A 31 19.12 3.31 -19.86
N MET A 32 17.85 3.69 -19.93
CA MET A 32 17.05 3.98 -18.74
C MET A 32 16.88 2.77 -17.82
N LEU A 33 16.84 1.56 -18.36
CA LEU A 33 16.82 0.31 -17.59
C LEU A 33 18.18 0.06 -16.92
N VAL A 34 19.27 0.16 -17.68
CA VAL A 34 20.63 -0.03 -17.15
C VAL A 34 20.96 0.99 -16.07
N ASP A 35 20.53 2.24 -16.21
CA ASP A 35 20.70 3.29 -15.21
C ASP A 35 19.98 2.99 -13.89
N ARG A 36 18.96 2.14 -13.92
CA ARG A 36 18.22 1.62 -12.75
C ARG A 36 18.77 0.31 -12.21
N GLY A 37 19.90 -0.15 -12.74
CA GLY A 37 20.53 -1.42 -12.35
C GLY A 37 19.86 -2.67 -12.94
N ILE A 38 18.99 -2.51 -13.94
CA ILE A 38 18.33 -3.62 -14.61
C ILE A 38 19.22 -4.07 -15.77
N THR A 39 19.90 -5.21 -15.58
CA THR A 39 20.96 -5.67 -16.45
C THR A 39 20.60 -6.93 -17.25
N THR A 40 19.42 -7.49 -17.05
CA THR A 40 18.96 -8.71 -17.73
C THR A 40 17.64 -8.47 -18.46
N ALA A 41 17.40 -9.20 -19.54
CA ALA A 41 16.15 -9.11 -20.28
C ALA A 41 14.94 -9.55 -19.46
N ASP A 42 15.12 -10.57 -18.62
CA ASP A 42 14.05 -11.04 -17.73
C ASP A 42 13.74 -10.00 -16.63
N GLY A 43 14.76 -9.41 -16.03
CA GLY A 43 14.58 -8.30 -15.10
C GLY A 43 13.86 -7.11 -15.74
N ALA A 44 14.18 -6.80 -16.99
CA ALA A 44 13.51 -5.75 -17.75
C ALA A 44 12.04 -6.10 -18.05
N ARG A 45 11.75 -7.35 -18.42
CA ARG A 45 10.36 -7.81 -18.63
C ARG A 45 9.53 -7.70 -17.34
N MET A 46 10.09 -8.14 -16.21
CA MET A 46 9.46 -8.03 -14.90
C MET A 46 9.20 -6.58 -14.51
N TYR A 47 10.17 -5.69 -14.77
CA TYR A 47 10.03 -4.26 -14.46
C TYR A 47 8.97 -3.56 -15.31
N ILE A 48 8.91 -3.88 -16.62
CA ILE A 48 7.97 -3.24 -17.57
C ILE A 48 6.55 -3.82 -17.45
N ARG A 49 6.43 -5.09 -17.09
CA ARG A 49 5.16 -5.81 -16.95
C ARG A 49 5.03 -6.42 -15.56
N PRO A 50 4.80 -5.58 -14.53
CA PRO A 50 4.64 -6.08 -13.18
C PRO A 50 3.38 -6.96 -13.07
N SER A 51 3.47 -8.00 -12.26
CA SER A 51 2.34 -8.88 -11.93
C SER A 51 2.23 -9.06 -10.41
N LEU A 52 1.08 -9.49 -9.93
CA LEU A 52 0.86 -9.75 -8.50
C LEU A 52 1.77 -10.85 -7.95
N ASP A 53 2.22 -11.78 -8.83
CA ASP A 53 3.14 -12.87 -8.44
C ASP A 53 4.54 -12.37 -8.06
N GLN A 54 4.85 -11.11 -8.35
CA GLN A 54 6.12 -10.46 -8.00
C GLN A 54 6.08 -9.75 -6.64
N LEU A 55 4.92 -9.72 -6.00
CA LEU A 55 4.79 -9.15 -4.66
C LEU A 55 5.53 -10.02 -3.65
N HIS A 56 6.24 -9.37 -2.75
CA HIS A 56 6.87 -10.06 -1.63
C HIS A 56 5.79 -10.54 -0.64
N ASP A 57 6.11 -11.61 0.09
CA ASP A 57 5.27 -12.05 1.19
C ASP A 57 5.13 -10.92 2.23
N PRO A 58 3.91 -10.44 2.53
CA PRO A 58 3.71 -9.36 3.51
C PRO A 58 4.20 -9.72 4.91
N PHE A 59 4.30 -11.00 5.26
CA PHE A 59 4.84 -11.45 6.55
C PHE A 59 6.36 -11.29 6.68
N LEU A 60 7.07 -10.89 5.62
CA LEU A 60 8.44 -10.40 5.71
C LEU A 60 8.53 -9.02 6.38
N MET A 61 7.43 -8.29 6.47
CA MET A 61 7.38 -7.03 7.21
C MET A 61 7.41 -7.30 8.71
N ARG A 62 8.19 -6.50 9.42
CA ARG A 62 8.31 -6.62 10.87
C ARG A 62 6.94 -6.48 11.55
N ASP A 63 6.65 -7.39 12.48
CA ASP A 63 5.42 -7.40 13.29
C ASP A 63 4.10 -7.51 12.49
N MET A 64 4.14 -7.95 11.24
CA MET A 64 2.94 -8.16 10.43
C MET A 64 2.01 -9.21 11.05
N ASP A 65 2.57 -10.27 11.61
CA ASP A 65 1.85 -11.31 12.35
C ASP A 65 1.04 -10.73 13.51
N LYS A 66 1.65 -9.84 14.31
CA LYS A 66 0.99 -9.17 15.43
C LYS A 66 -0.12 -8.20 14.97
N ALA A 67 0.14 -7.47 13.87
CA ALA A 67 -0.86 -6.56 13.30
C ALA A 67 -2.10 -7.33 12.82
N VAL A 68 -1.89 -8.43 12.11
CA VAL A 68 -2.96 -9.31 11.64
C VAL A 68 -3.72 -9.94 12.80
N GLU A 69 -3.03 -10.46 13.81
CA GLU A 69 -3.65 -11.01 15.02
C GLU A 69 -4.49 -9.96 15.77
N ARG A 70 -3.95 -8.74 15.91
CA ARG A 70 -4.67 -7.64 16.57
C ARG A 70 -5.95 -7.25 15.81
N LEU A 71 -5.87 -7.22 14.48
CA LEU A 71 -7.03 -6.93 13.64
C LEU A 71 -8.10 -8.04 13.71
N HIS A 72 -7.67 -9.30 13.64
CA HIS A 72 -8.55 -10.46 13.81
C HIS A 72 -9.33 -10.39 15.13
N ARG A 73 -8.62 -10.14 16.22
CA ARG A 73 -9.22 -9.97 17.53
C ARG A 73 -10.27 -8.85 17.57
N ALA A 74 -9.97 -7.69 16.96
CA ALA A 74 -10.92 -6.59 16.90
C ALA A 74 -12.20 -6.98 16.14
N ILE A 75 -12.06 -7.71 15.05
CA ILE A 75 -13.19 -8.19 14.25
C ILE A 75 -14.01 -9.23 15.04
N GLU A 76 -13.36 -10.20 15.69
CA GLU A 76 -14.02 -11.26 16.44
C GLU A 76 -14.76 -10.75 17.68
N THR A 77 -14.23 -9.71 18.32
CA THR A 77 -14.84 -9.11 19.52
C THR A 77 -15.79 -7.95 19.23
N GLY A 78 -15.95 -7.58 17.95
CA GLY A 78 -16.86 -6.51 17.54
C GLY A 78 -16.40 -5.11 17.96
N GLU A 79 -15.10 -4.87 17.96
CA GLU A 79 -14.52 -3.59 18.34
C GLU A 79 -14.87 -2.46 17.34
N THR A 80 -14.81 -1.21 17.79
CA THR A 80 -14.88 -0.05 16.92
C THR A 80 -13.49 0.25 16.34
N ILE A 81 -13.37 0.18 15.01
CA ILE A 81 -12.13 0.35 14.27
C ILE A 81 -12.16 1.67 13.51
N LEU A 82 -11.13 2.48 13.66
CA LEU A 82 -10.92 3.70 12.87
C LEU A 82 -9.78 3.48 11.86
N VAL A 83 -10.07 3.62 10.58
CA VAL A 83 -9.07 3.68 9.51
C VAL A 83 -8.70 5.14 9.32
N TYR A 84 -7.48 5.50 9.69
CA TYR A 84 -6.96 6.86 9.67
C TYR A 84 -5.93 7.01 8.55
N GLY A 85 -6.09 7.91 7.62
CA GLY A 85 -5.11 8.19 6.56
C GLY A 85 -4.74 9.64 6.49
N ASP A 86 -3.72 9.94 5.68
CA ASP A 86 -3.38 11.31 5.36
C ASP A 86 -4.27 11.84 4.22
N TYR A 87 -4.23 13.16 4.00
CA TYR A 87 -5.04 13.84 2.99
C TYR A 87 -4.48 13.75 1.57
N ASP A 88 -3.30 13.21 1.37
CA ASP A 88 -2.71 13.06 0.04
C ASP A 88 -3.27 11.84 -0.72
N VAL A 89 -2.74 11.61 -1.93
CA VAL A 89 -3.24 10.53 -2.80
C VAL A 89 -2.97 9.16 -2.19
N ASP A 90 -1.82 8.98 -1.56
CA ASP A 90 -1.43 7.69 -0.98
C ASP A 90 -2.27 7.38 0.26
N GLY A 91 -2.43 8.35 1.16
CA GLY A 91 -3.26 8.22 2.35
C GLY A 91 -4.73 7.99 2.02
N THR A 92 -5.33 8.80 1.14
CA THR A 92 -6.73 8.64 0.75
C THR A 92 -7.01 7.33 0.03
N THR A 93 -6.09 6.87 -0.83
CA THR A 93 -6.23 5.59 -1.56
C THR A 93 -6.08 4.40 -0.61
N SER A 94 -5.13 4.48 0.32
CA SER A 94 -4.91 3.46 1.34
C SER A 94 -6.14 3.32 2.26
N VAL A 95 -6.72 4.43 2.70
CA VAL A 95 -7.97 4.43 3.48
C VAL A 95 -9.09 3.78 2.69
N ALA A 96 -9.29 4.18 1.43
CA ALA A 96 -10.35 3.62 0.59
C ALA A 96 -10.19 2.10 0.40
N LEU A 97 -8.96 1.62 0.20
CA LEU A 97 -8.65 0.21 0.05
C LEU A 97 -8.95 -0.59 1.32
N VAL A 98 -8.37 -0.17 2.44
CA VAL A 98 -8.51 -0.89 3.73
C VAL A 98 -9.95 -0.82 4.25
N TYR A 99 -10.58 0.34 4.19
CA TYR A 99 -11.98 0.50 4.61
C TYR A 99 -12.93 -0.38 3.77
N SER A 100 -12.78 -0.39 2.44
CA SER A 100 -13.62 -1.19 1.56
C SER A 100 -13.41 -2.69 1.79
N PHE A 101 -12.17 -3.13 1.99
CA PHE A 101 -11.86 -4.51 2.31
C PHE A 101 -12.51 -4.95 3.63
N LEU A 102 -12.30 -4.19 4.71
CA LEU A 102 -12.87 -4.50 6.02
C LEU A 102 -14.41 -4.46 6.02
N SER A 103 -15.01 -3.51 5.30
CA SER A 103 -16.46 -3.42 5.12
C SER A 103 -17.02 -4.65 4.41
N THR A 104 -16.34 -5.10 3.36
CA THR A 104 -16.72 -6.32 2.63
C THR A 104 -16.60 -7.55 3.51
N LEU A 105 -15.51 -7.67 4.26
CA LEU A 105 -15.29 -8.76 5.21
C LEU A 105 -16.38 -8.81 6.29
N ASN A 106 -16.70 -7.67 6.90
CA ASN A 106 -17.80 -7.55 7.85
C ASN A 106 -19.15 -8.04 7.27
N SER A 107 -19.45 -7.63 6.03
CA SER A 107 -20.68 -8.04 5.35
C SER A 107 -20.72 -9.56 5.10
N GLN A 108 -19.61 -10.16 4.74
CA GLN A 108 -19.50 -11.61 4.54
C GLN A 108 -19.63 -12.38 5.87
N LEU A 109 -19.05 -11.87 6.95
CA LEU A 109 -19.18 -12.45 8.27
C LEU A 109 -20.63 -12.38 8.76
N ALA A 110 -21.32 -11.24 8.56
CA ALA A 110 -22.74 -11.08 8.87
C ALA A 110 -23.62 -12.11 8.16
N GLN A 111 -23.38 -12.36 6.89
CA GLN A 111 -24.13 -13.33 6.10
C GLN A 111 -23.91 -14.78 6.57
N ARG A 112 -22.71 -15.11 7.06
CA ARG A 112 -22.38 -16.44 7.60
C ARG A 112 -22.95 -16.66 9.00
N ALA A 113 -23.06 -15.59 9.79
CA ALA A 113 -23.54 -15.65 11.18
C ALA A 113 -25.06 -15.85 11.33
N SER A 114 -25.82 -15.93 10.23
CA SER A 114 -27.29 -15.94 10.24
C SER A 114 -27.95 -17.15 10.92
N THR A 115 -27.18 -18.03 11.56
CA THR A 115 -27.78 -19.26 12.11
C THR A 115 -27.62 -19.49 13.62
N THR A 116 -26.72 -18.87 14.40
CA THR A 116 -26.68 -19.12 15.86
C THR A 116 -25.83 -18.21 16.76
N LEU A 117 -25.09 -17.25 16.28
CA LEU A 117 -24.30 -16.35 17.15
C LEU A 117 -24.50 -14.90 16.73
N HIS A 118 -24.92 -14.06 17.67
CA HIS A 118 -24.77 -12.61 17.55
C HIS A 118 -23.27 -12.28 17.50
N SER A 119 -22.61 -12.47 16.35
CA SER A 119 -21.31 -11.86 16.14
C SER A 119 -21.57 -10.36 16.05
N THR A 120 -21.19 -9.65 17.10
CA THR A 120 -21.13 -8.20 17.10
C THR A 120 -20.18 -7.81 15.97
N LEU A 121 -20.75 -7.32 14.87
CA LEU A 121 -19.95 -6.82 13.76
C LEU A 121 -19.14 -5.64 14.25
N SER A 122 -17.87 -5.57 13.84
CA SER A 122 -17.04 -4.41 14.12
C SER A 122 -17.68 -3.15 13.54
N THR A 123 -17.73 -2.08 14.31
CA THR A 123 -18.11 -0.76 13.79
C THR A 123 -16.89 -0.15 13.10
N LEU A 124 -17.05 0.19 11.82
CA LEU A 124 -15.95 0.67 11.00
C LEU A 124 -16.16 2.15 10.65
N HIS A 125 -15.16 2.96 10.96
CA HIS A 125 -15.10 4.38 10.64
C HIS A 125 -13.84 4.69 9.87
N TYR A 126 -13.81 5.83 9.19
CA TYR A 126 -12.59 6.38 8.60
C TYR A 126 -12.44 7.84 8.96
N TYR A 127 -11.21 8.33 8.91
CA TYR A 127 -10.86 9.73 9.11
C TYR A 127 -9.74 10.15 8.19
N ILE A 128 -9.89 11.31 7.57
CA ILE A 128 -8.86 11.96 6.76
C ILE A 128 -8.77 13.40 7.25
N PRO A 129 -7.61 13.85 7.72
CA PRO A 129 -7.45 15.21 8.29
C PRO A 129 -7.63 16.29 7.22
N ASP A 130 -8.11 17.45 7.63
CA ASP A 130 -8.18 18.63 6.78
C ASP A 130 -6.78 19.24 6.65
N ARG A 131 -6.24 19.27 5.42
CA ARG A 131 -4.91 19.78 5.10
C ARG A 131 -4.60 21.14 5.69
N TYR A 132 -5.58 22.04 5.73
CA TYR A 132 -5.39 23.44 6.10
C TYR A 132 -5.60 23.69 7.59
N LYS A 133 -6.48 22.91 8.24
CA LYS A 133 -6.84 23.10 9.64
C LYS A 133 -6.05 22.22 10.59
N GLU A 134 -5.64 21.03 10.13
CA GLU A 134 -5.06 20.00 10.97
C GLU A 134 -3.58 19.74 10.66
N GLY A 135 -3.17 19.97 9.40
CA GLY A 135 -1.80 19.73 8.95
C GLY A 135 -1.55 18.28 8.54
N TYR A 136 -0.28 17.87 8.52
CA TYR A 136 0.17 16.55 8.05
C TYR A 136 0.18 15.53 9.20
N GLY A 137 -0.22 14.31 8.89
CA GLY A 137 -0.14 13.18 9.81
C GLY A 137 -1.32 13.10 10.80
N ILE A 138 -1.09 12.45 11.94
CA ILE A 138 -2.12 12.26 12.96
C ILE A 138 -2.38 13.58 13.71
N SER A 139 -3.59 14.10 13.63
CA SER A 139 -4.03 15.34 14.28
C SER A 139 -4.66 15.09 15.65
N PHE A 140 -4.69 16.12 16.50
CA PHE A 140 -5.44 16.07 17.75
C PHE A 140 -6.93 15.91 17.49
N GLN A 141 -7.47 16.58 16.46
CA GLN A 141 -8.89 16.48 16.07
C GLN A 141 -9.24 15.06 15.64
N GLY A 142 -8.34 14.37 14.94
CA GLY A 142 -8.52 12.98 14.57
C GLY A 142 -8.53 12.03 15.77
N ILE A 143 -7.70 12.30 16.79
CA ILE A 143 -7.72 11.54 18.06
C ILE A 143 -9.00 11.83 18.85
N ASP A 144 -9.43 13.09 18.94
CA ASP A 144 -10.69 13.46 19.58
C ASP A 144 -11.87 12.79 18.89
N TYR A 145 -11.84 12.72 17.54
CA TYR A 145 -12.84 11.97 16.78
C TYR A 145 -12.81 10.48 17.14
N ALA A 146 -11.64 9.85 17.16
CA ALA A 146 -11.49 8.45 17.54
C ALA A 146 -12.09 8.18 18.94
N GLN A 147 -11.82 9.07 19.89
CA GLN A 147 -12.38 8.98 21.24
C GLN A 147 -13.90 9.14 21.23
N SER A 148 -14.43 10.09 20.46
CA SER A 148 -15.87 10.38 20.39
C SER A 148 -16.71 9.21 19.86
N ILE A 149 -16.13 8.39 18.97
CA ILE A 149 -16.78 7.18 18.42
C ILE A 149 -16.48 5.92 19.23
N GLY A 150 -15.69 6.02 20.30
CA GLY A 150 -15.28 4.87 21.10
C GLY A 150 -14.35 3.90 20.37
N ALA A 151 -13.50 4.39 19.48
CA ALA A 151 -12.55 3.53 18.76
C ALA A 151 -11.54 2.90 19.71
N THR A 152 -11.37 1.59 19.61
CA THR A 152 -10.42 0.80 20.41
C THR A 152 -9.21 0.31 19.57
N LEU A 153 -9.33 0.46 18.24
CA LEU A 153 -8.26 0.21 17.30
C LEU A 153 -8.21 1.33 16.25
N ILE A 154 -7.03 1.90 16.05
CA ILE A 154 -6.74 2.84 14.97
C ILE A 154 -5.75 2.17 14.01
N ILE A 155 -6.09 2.11 12.72
CA ILE A 155 -5.19 1.69 11.64
C ILE A 155 -4.73 2.96 10.94
N ALA A 156 -3.50 3.38 11.22
CA ALA A 156 -2.91 4.57 10.61
C ALA A 156 -2.18 4.19 9.30
N LEU A 157 -2.50 4.91 8.24
CA LEU A 157 -2.04 4.69 6.87
C LEU A 157 -1.43 5.99 6.33
N ASP A 158 -0.26 5.88 5.70
CA ASP A 158 0.47 6.97 5.06
C ASP A 158 0.74 6.65 3.59
#